data_a2b877725e96baeeff0e3a31826c7152
#
_entry.id   a2b877725e96baeeff0e3a31826c7152
#
_cell.length_a   1.000
_cell.length_b   1.000
_cell.length_c   1.000
_cell.angle_alpha   90.00
_cell.angle_beta   90.00
_cell.angle_gamma   90.00
#
_symmetry.space_group_name_H-M   'P 1'
#
loop_
_entity.id
_entity.type
_entity.pdbx_description
1 polymer ?
#
loop_
_entity_poly.entity_id
_entity_poly.type
_entity_poly.pdbx_seq_one_letter_code
_entity_poly.pdbx_strand_id
1 'polypeptide(L)'
;MKSLKKFFALCLTLALVLSLVACAQKPAEDPDSGETPDTPVQETEAPVTARIAALKGPTAMGLVKLMSDAPSSANGPLYDFTLAGSADEVTPALIKGELDMACVPANLAAVLYNKTEGAVQVLAVNTLGVLYIVENGESVQSLADLKGKTVVAAGKGSTPEYALRYLLSENGIDPDADVTLDWKSEHSECVAALASGQASIALLPQPFVTVAQSKIDGLRMALDLTEEWDKLDNGSALITGVIVARSEFVEAHPAAVGSFLSAYAASVDWVNANTADAAALIGEYGIVDAAVAEKALPYCNIVCITGAELLEKLPGYLSVLYNADP
;
A
#
# COMPACT_ATOMS: atom_id res chain seq x y z
N MET A 1 11.72 20.27 43.68
CA MET A 1 10.35 19.96 43.30
C MET A 1 9.22 20.72 44.07
N LYS A 2 9.53 21.62 44.99
CA LYS A 2 8.51 22.38 45.74
C LYS A 2 8.29 23.82 45.22
N SER A 3 9.12 24.34 44.31
CA SER A 3 9.02 25.71 43.80
C SER A 3 8.19 25.82 42.49
N LEU A 4 8.09 24.73 41.73
CA LEU A 4 7.36 24.75 40.45
C LEU A 4 5.82 24.68 40.60
N LYS A 5 5.31 24.15 41.72
CA LYS A 5 3.88 24.09 42.04
C LYS A 5 3.29 25.44 42.50
N LYS A 6 4.16 26.37 42.97
CA LYS A 6 3.71 27.71 43.39
C LYS A 6 3.59 28.70 42.22
N PHE A 7 4.29 28.45 41.09
CA PHE A 7 4.20 29.29 39.90
C PHE A 7 2.94 29.02 39.09
N PHE A 8 2.43 27.80 39.10
CA PHE A 8 1.18 27.45 38.39
C PHE A 8 -0.10 27.92 39.09
N ALA A 9 -0.06 28.11 40.42
CA ALA A 9 -1.21 28.59 41.19
C ALA A 9 -1.42 30.13 41.10
N LEU A 10 -0.35 30.86 40.72
CA LEU A 10 -0.42 32.34 40.65
C LEU A 10 -0.90 32.83 39.27
N CYS A 11 -0.76 32.04 38.21
CA CYS A 11 -1.26 32.38 36.88
C CYS A 11 -2.75 32.12 36.68
N LEU A 12 -3.36 31.24 37.52
CA LEU A 12 -4.78 30.92 37.38
C LEU A 12 -5.72 31.91 38.09
N THR A 13 -5.20 32.74 39.02
CA THR A 13 -5.97 33.75 39.76
C THR A 13 -6.01 35.11 39.07
N LEU A 14 -5.18 35.37 38.04
CA LEU A 14 -5.17 36.68 37.34
C LEU A 14 -6.10 36.71 36.11
N ALA A 15 -6.63 35.55 35.66
CA ALA A 15 -7.53 35.46 34.55
C ALA A 15 -9.04 35.61 34.86
N LEU A 16 -9.39 35.75 36.15
CA LEU A 16 -10.79 35.76 36.58
C LEU A 16 -11.31 37.16 37.03
N VAL A 17 -10.52 38.21 36.88
CA VAL A 17 -10.88 39.58 37.41
C VAL A 17 -11.23 40.59 36.29
N LEU A 18 -11.17 40.23 35.02
CA LEU A 18 -11.39 41.16 33.91
C LEU A 18 -12.72 41.01 33.15
N SER A 19 -13.74 40.35 33.70
CA SER A 19 -15.01 40.14 33.00
C SER A 19 -16.27 40.76 33.67
N LEU A 20 -16.11 41.83 34.47
CA LEU A 20 -17.26 42.47 35.12
C LEU A 20 -17.12 44.01 35.17
N VAL A 21 -17.18 44.69 34.03
CA VAL A 21 -17.65 46.11 33.95
C VAL A 21 -18.01 46.42 32.49
N ALA A 22 -19.27 46.44 32.15
CA ALA A 22 -19.90 47.34 31.22
C ALA A 22 -21.38 46.98 30.96
N CYS A 23 -22.22 47.44 31.85
CA CYS A 23 -23.64 47.69 31.53
C CYS A 23 -23.97 49.07 32.06
N ALA A 24 -24.12 50.07 31.15
CA ALA A 24 -25.03 51.20 31.33
C ALA A 24 -25.09 52.13 30.12
N GLN A 25 -26.31 52.21 29.55
CA GLN A 25 -26.96 53.37 28.90
C GLN A 25 -26.69 53.68 27.43
N LYS A 26 -27.80 53.53 26.66
CA LYS A 26 -28.13 54.18 25.36
C LYS A 26 -28.33 55.71 25.52
N PRO A 27 -28.26 56.51 24.43
CA PRO A 27 -29.31 56.55 23.40
C PRO A 27 -28.84 56.68 21.94
N ALA A 28 -29.72 56.24 21.07
CA ALA A 28 -30.02 56.42 19.65
C ALA A 28 -29.24 57.43 18.79
N GLU A 29 -28.83 56.94 17.61
CA GLU A 29 -29.21 57.42 16.27
C GLU A 29 -28.54 56.59 15.18
N ASP A 30 -29.29 56.27 14.15
CA ASP A 30 -29.11 55.46 12.94
C ASP A 30 -28.32 56.22 11.82
N PRO A 31 -28.01 55.67 10.61
CA PRO A 31 -27.83 54.27 10.17
C PRO A 31 -26.53 54.04 9.31
N ASP A 32 -26.31 52.79 8.95
CA ASP A 32 -25.65 52.27 7.74
C ASP A 32 -24.12 52.27 7.66
N SER A 33 -23.54 51.20 8.13
CA SER A 33 -22.47 50.44 7.42
C SER A 33 -22.35 49.03 8.03
N GLY A 34 -22.90 48.08 7.33
CA GLY A 34 -22.80 46.64 7.71
C GLY A 34 -21.38 46.17 7.51
N GLU A 35 -20.60 46.12 8.59
CA GLU A 35 -19.44 45.20 8.66
C GLU A 35 -19.94 43.82 9.07
N THR A 36 -20.11 42.96 8.09
CA THR A 36 -20.19 41.53 8.29
C THR A 36 -18.88 41.04 8.92
N PRO A 37 -18.90 40.16 9.94
CA PRO A 37 -17.68 39.53 10.42
C PRO A 37 -17.04 38.76 9.27
N ASP A 38 -15.79 39.10 8.96
CA ASP A 38 -14.95 38.32 8.05
C ASP A 38 -14.86 36.88 8.60
N THR A 39 -15.71 36.02 8.08
CA THR A 39 -15.49 34.56 8.15
C THR A 39 -14.26 34.34 7.27
N PRO A 40 -13.19 33.69 7.78
CA PRO A 40 -12.04 33.37 6.94
C PRO A 40 -12.57 32.56 5.76
N VAL A 41 -12.49 33.16 4.56
CA VAL A 41 -12.71 32.46 3.31
C VAL A 41 -11.60 31.41 3.27
N GLN A 42 -11.95 30.14 3.52
CA GLN A 42 -11.07 29.05 3.17
C GLN A 42 -10.82 29.21 1.67
N GLU A 43 -9.61 29.61 1.29
CA GLU A 43 -9.16 29.55 -0.09
C GLU A 43 -9.34 28.10 -0.53
N THR A 44 -10.39 27.85 -1.31
CA THR A 44 -10.57 26.54 -1.94
C THR A 44 -9.44 26.42 -2.97
N GLU A 45 -8.52 25.48 -2.71
CA GLU A 45 -7.46 25.11 -3.62
C GLU A 45 -8.06 24.87 -5.02
N ALA A 46 -7.44 25.45 -6.05
CA ALA A 46 -7.91 25.28 -7.42
C ALA A 46 -7.83 23.77 -7.78
N PRO A 47 -8.84 23.20 -8.45
CA PRO A 47 -8.82 21.81 -8.87
C PRO A 47 -7.56 21.51 -9.68
N VAL A 48 -6.79 20.52 -9.25
CA VAL A 48 -5.59 20.03 -9.93
C VAL A 48 -5.85 18.60 -10.43
N THR A 49 -5.34 18.28 -11.61
CA THR A 49 -5.33 16.91 -12.11
C THR A 49 -4.10 16.20 -11.58
N ALA A 50 -4.29 15.19 -10.73
CA ALA A 50 -3.21 14.35 -10.24
C ALA A 50 -2.87 13.25 -11.26
N ARG A 51 -1.59 13.16 -11.64
CA ARG A 51 -1.07 12.15 -12.58
C ARG A 51 -0.58 10.95 -11.79
N ILE A 52 -1.22 9.80 -11.98
CA ILE A 52 -1.07 8.62 -11.14
C ILE A 52 -0.70 7.43 -12.00
N ALA A 53 0.44 6.79 -11.74
CA ALA A 53 0.77 5.52 -12.35
C ALA A 53 0.48 4.35 -11.41
N ALA A 54 0.22 3.16 -11.97
CA ALA A 54 0.19 1.92 -11.21
C ALA A 54 0.85 0.79 -12.01
N LEU A 55 1.64 -0.03 -11.33
CA LEU A 55 2.17 -1.24 -11.92
C LEU A 55 1.07 -2.30 -12.01
N LYS A 56 0.94 -2.92 -13.21
CA LYS A 56 -0.02 -4.01 -13.44
C LYS A 56 0.20 -5.15 -12.45
N GLY A 57 -0.88 -5.61 -11.84
CA GLY A 57 -0.89 -6.62 -10.79
C GLY A 57 -1.70 -6.16 -9.58
N PRO A 58 -1.53 -6.77 -8.41
CA PRO A 58 -2.28 -6.45 -7.19
C PRO A 58 -2.25 -4.96 -6.82
N THR A 59 -1.11 -4.27 -7.01
CA THR A 59 -0.95 -2.84 -6.72
C THR A 59 -1.88 -1.92 -7.53
N ALA A 60 -2.35 -2.35 -8.71
CA ALA A 60 -3.28 -1.60 -9.54
C ALA A 60 -4.75 -2.00 -9.31
N MET A 61 -5.00 -3.22 -8.79
CA MET A 61 -6.36 -3.77 -8.71
C MET A 61 -7.29 -2.95 -7.82
N GLY A 62 -6.78 -2.34 -6.75
CA GLY A 62 -7.58 -1.47 -5.87
C GLY A 62 -8.05 -0.16 -6.51
N LEU A 63 -7.46 0.25 -7.64
CA LEU A 63 -7.81 1.48 -8.34
C LEU A 63 -8.98 1.33 -9.32
N VAL A 64 -9.36 0.11 -9.75
CA VAL A 64 -10.19 -0.08 -10.94
C VAL A 64 -11.57 0.57 -10.82
N LYS A 65 -12.17 0.59 -9.64
CA LYS A 65 -13.45 1.29 -9.45
C LYS A 65 -13.26 2.81 -9.52
N LEU A 66 -12.23 3.34 -8.88
CA LEU A 66 -11.89 4.77 -8.97
C LEU A 66 -11.57 5.17 -10.40
N MET A 67 -10.86 4.34 -11.16
CA MET A 67 -10.57 4.59 -12.59
C MET A 67 -11.85 4.61 -13.43
N SER A 68 -12.77 3.68 -13.17
CA SER A 68 -14.07 3.58 -13.86
C SER A 68 -14.98 4.79 -13.59
N ASP A 69 -14.97 5.28 -12.33
CA ASP A 69 -15.83 6.38 -11.88
C ASP A 69 -15.09 7.73 -11.85
N ALA A 70 -13.87 7.81 -12.42
CA ALA A 70 -12.97 8.95 -12.26
C ALA A 70 -13.71 10.28 -12.31
N PRO A 71 -13.77 11.02 -11.19
CA PRO A 71 -14.49 12.26 -11.11
C PRO A 71 -13.82 13.33 -11.97
N SER A 72 -14.63 14.18 -12.57
CA SER A 72 -14.16 15.33 -13.31
C SER A 72 -14.75 16.61 -12.74
N SER A 73 -14.02 17.70 -12.93
CA SER A 73 -14.45 19.05 -12.57
C SER A 73 -14.76 19.87 -13.84
N ALA A 74 -15.21 21.11 -13.66
CA ALA A 74 -15.37 22.06 -14.77
C ALA A 74 -14.05 22.32 -15.54
N ASN A 75 -12.89 22.04 -14.91
CA ASN A 75 -11.56 22.23 -15.48
C ASN A 75 -10.94 20.93 -16.03
N GLY A 76 -11.69 19.84 -16.10
CA GLY A 76 -11.22 18.55 -16.58
C GLY A 76 -11.22 17.44 -15.54
N PRO A 77 -10.62 16.24 -15.85
CA PRO A 77 -10.54 15.13 -14.91
C PRO A 77 -9.69 15.48 -13.69
N LEU A 78 -10.08 14.96 -12.53
CA LEU A 78 -9.27 15.12 -11.29
C LEU A 78 -8.10 14.15 -11.24
N TYR A 79 -8.16 13.06 -12.00
CA TYR A 79 -7.11 12.02 -12.04
C TYR A 79 -6.79 11.66 -13.49
N ASP A 80 -5.49 11.52 -13.76
CA ASP A 80 -4.95 10.97 -15.01
C ASP A 80 -4.19 9.69 -14.67
N PHE A 81 -4.74 8.54 -15.09
CA PHE A 81 -4.21 7.23 -14.73
C PHE A 81 -3.39 6.63 -15.86
N THR A 82 -2.20 6.11 -15.51
CA THR A 82 -1.34 5.32 -16.38
C THR A 82 -1.07 3.95 -15.79
N LEU A 83 -1.37 2.88 -16.54
CA LEU A 83 -1.01 1.52 -16.16
C LEU A 83 0.30 1.12 -16.85
N ALA A 84 1.32 0.83 -16.06
CA ALA A 84 2.66 0.49 -16.51
C ALA A 84 2.94 -1.01 -16.34
N GLY A 85 3.72 -1.57 -17.24
CA GLY A 85 4.14 -2.97 -17.20
C GLY A 85 5.36 -3.21 -16.31
N SER A 86 6.17 -2.18 -16.11
CA SER A 86 7.44 -2.28 -15.36
C SER A 86 7.76 -1.05 -14.54
N ALA A 87 8.64 -1.24 -13.54
CA ALA A 87 9.16 -0.16 -12.71
C ALA A 87 9.99 0.86 -13.52
N ASP A 88 10.61 0.43 -14.62
CA ASP A 88 11.45 1.30 -15.47
C ASP A 88 10.63 2.35 -16.23
N GLU A 89 9.31 2.13 -16.39
CA GLU A 89 8.41 3.11 -16.96
C GLU A 89 7.99 4.17 -15.92
N VAL A 90 7.78 3.77 -14.66
CA VAL A 90 7.25 4.62 -13.58
C VAL A 90 8.35 5.45 -12.91
N THR A 91 9.48 4.81 -12.60
CA THR A 91 10.56 5.43 -11.80
C THR A 91 11.09 6.73 -12.38
N PRO A 92 11.49 6.80 -13.69
CA PRO A 92 11.99 8.04 -14.26
C PRO A 92 10.94 9.15 -14.33
N ALA A 93 9.69 8.80 -14.63
CA ALA A 93 8.58 9.75 -14.75
C ALA A 93 8.23 10.39 -13.40
N LEU A 94 8.24 9.59 -12.31
CA LEU A 94 8.03 10.11 -10.96
C LEU A 94 9.17 11.04 -10.52
N ILE A 95 10.43 10.65 -10.76
CA ILE A 95 11.61 11.46 -10.42
C ILE A 95 11.62 12.80 -11.18
N LYS A 96 11.24 12.80 -12.46
CA LYS A 96 11.19 14.02 -13.31
C LYS A 96 9.98 14.91 -13.03
N GLY A 97 9.01 14.46 -12.22
CA GLY A 97 7.77 15.19 -11.98
C GLY A 97 6.76 15.09 -13.14
N GLU A 98 6.90 14.09 -14.00
CA GLU A 98 5.92 13.75 -15.02
C GLU A 98 4.72 12.99 -14.42
N LEU A 99 4.92 12.35 -13.25
CA LEU A 99 3.91 11.75 -12.38
C LEU A 99 3.93 12.41 -11.01
N ASP A 100 2.79 12.44 -10.35
CA ASP A 100 2.62 13.00 -9.01
C ASP A 100 2.55 11.91 -7.95
N MET A 101 1.91 10.77 -8.29
CA MET A 101 1.76 9.61 -7.42
C MET A 101 1.99 8.31 -8.20
N ALA A 102 2.32 7.23 -7.48
CA ALA A 102 2.42 5.91 -8.08
C ALA A 102 2.07 4.79 -7.10
N CYS A 103 1.38 3.75 -7.59
CA CYS A 103 1.18 2.48 -6.89
C CYS A 103 2.29 1.50 -7.31
N VAL A 104 3.17 1.18 -6.36
CA VAL A 104 4.42 0.46 -6.63
C VAL A 104 4.72 -0.58 -5.55
N PRO A 105 5.58 -1.57 -5.80
CA PRO A 105 6.10 -2.45 -4.76
C PRO A 105 6.81 -1.67 -3.63
N ALA A 106 6.68 -2.15 -2.40
CA ALA A 106 7.22 -1.46 -1.23
C ALA A 106 8.76 -1.32 -1.26
N ASN A 107 9.49 -2.32 -1.78
CA ASN A 107 10.94 -2.23 -1.98
C ASN A 107 11.31 -1.12 -2.98
N LEU A 108 10.52 -0.93 -4.05
CA LEU A 108 10.74 0.16 -5.00
C LEU A 108 10.54 1.53 -4.35
N ALA A 109 9.58 1.65 -3.43
CA ALA A 109 9.38 2.89 -2.67
C ALA A 109 10.64 3.29 -1.88
N ALA A 110 11.31 2.33 -1.23
CA ALA A 110 12.58 2.56 -0.53
C ALA A 110 13.68 3.01 -1.50
N VAL A 111 13.80 2.38 -2.67
CA VAL A 111 14.74 2.78 -3.74
C VAL A 111 14.44 4.19 -4.23
N LEU A 112 13.18 4.54 -4.45
CA LEU A 112 12.76 5.88 -4.88
C LEU A 112 13.09 6.93 -3.81
N TYR A 113 12.80 6.65 -2.54
CA TYR A 113 13.15 7.55 -1.44
C TYR A 113 14.64 7.85 -1.41
N ASN A 114 15.49 6.82 -1.49
CA ASN A 114 16.95 6.99 -1.51
C ASN A 114 17.43 7.74 -2.76
N LYS A 115 16.96 7.40 -3.95
CA LYS A 115 17.37 8.07 -5.21
C LYS A 115 16.93 9.52 -5.30
N THR A 116 15.86 9.90 -4.62
CA THR A 116 15.32 11.26 -4.61
C THR A 116 15.70 12.04 -3.36
N GLU A 117 16.57 11.48 -2.50
CA GLU A 117 17.01 12.11 -1.24
C GLU A 117 15.81 12.52 -0.36
N GLY A 118 14.75 11.69 -0.32
CA GLY A 118 13.54 11.95 0.47
C GLY A 118 12.46 12.78 -0.22
N ALA A 119 12.61 13.10 -1.52
CA ALA A 119 11.58 13.86 -2.25
C ALA A 119 10.35 13.01 -2.63
N VAL A 120 10.29 11.73 -2.23
CA VAL A 120 9.14 10.84 -2.38
C VAL A 120 8.76 10.30 -1.01
N GLN A 121 7.45 10.24 -0.71
CA GLN A 121 6.93 9.71 0.54
C GLN A 121 5.83 8.67 0.30
N VAL A 122 5.64 7.76 1.26
CA VAL A 122 4.56 6.77 1.23
C VAL A 122 3.30 7.38 1.82
N LEU A 123 2.19 7.27 1.09
CA LEU A 123 0.87 7.76 1.52
C LEU A 123 0.00 6.66 2.12
N ALA A 124 0.09 5.44 1.57
CA ALA A 124 -0.71 4.30 2.00
C ALA A 124 -0.01 2.97 1.67
N VAL A 125 -0.32 1.93 2.44
CA VAL A 125 -0.17 0.54 1.98
C VAL A 125 -1.41 0.20 1.16
N ASN A 126 -1.22 -0.29 -0.05
CA ASN A 126 -2.30 -0.66 -0.95
C ASN A 126 -2.44 -2.17 -1.18
N THR A 127 -1.42 -2.95 -0.81
CA THR A 127 -1.40 -4.40 -0.96
C THR A 127 -0.55 -5.00 0.15
N LEU A 128 -1.13 -5.88 0.96
CA LEU A 128 -0.40 -6.69 1.92
C LEU A 128 0.31 -7.86 1.22
N GLY A 129 0.64 -8.93 1.93
CA GLY A 129 1.30 -10.08 1.34
C GLY A 129 0.43 -10.77 0.29
N VAL A 130 1.06 -11.19 -0.80
CA VAL A 130 0.43 -11.94 -1.90
C VAL A 130 1.22 -13.20 -2.25
N LEU A 131 2.12 -13.61 -1.35
CA LEU A 131 3.05 -14.72 -1.55
C LEU A 131 2.55 -15.99 -0.88
N TYR A 132 2.62 -17.09 -1.61
CA TYR A 132 2.13 -18.39 -1.18
C TYR A 132 3.14 -19.48 -1.47
N ILE A 133 3.33 -20.43 -0.54
CA ILE A 133 3.90 -21.73 -0.89
C ILE A 133 2.76 -22.57 -1.48
N VAL A 134 2.93 -22.97 -2.73
CA VAL A 134 2.02 -23.90 -3.40
C VAL A 134 2.66 -25.29 -3.49
N GLU A 135 1.85 -26.32 -3.41
CA GLU A 135 2.31 -27.70 -3.48
C GLU A 135 1.37 -28.56 -4.32
N ASN A 136 1.96 -29.37 -5.20
CA ASN A 136 1.31 -30.52 -5.82
C ASN A 136 1.61 -31.76 -4.98
N GLY A 137 0.84 -31.96 -3.92
CA GLY A 137 1.05 -32.93 -2.86
C GLY A 137 0.47 -32.49 -1.53
N GLU A 138 0.79 -33.19 -0.45
CA GLU A 138 0.26 -32.95 0.90
C GLU A 138 1.37 -32.96 1.98
N SER A 139 2.62 -32.72 1.59
CA SER A 139 3.76 -32.87 2.49
C SER A 139 4.13 -31.60 3.27
N VAL A 140 3.57 -30.45 2.90
CA VAL A 140 3.83 -29.14 3.54
C VAL A 140 2.57 -28.69 4.28
N GLN A 141 2.64 -28.64 5.62
CA GLN A 141 1.58 -28.14 6.50
C GLN A 141 2.05 -26.96 7.35
N SER A 142 3.37 -26.74 7.41
CA SER A 142 4.04 -25.66 8.15
C SER A 142 5.35 -25.30 7.47
N LEU A 143 5.96 -24.16 7.86
CA LEU A 143 7.30 -23.77 7.40
C LEU A 143 8.35 -24.85 7.73
N ALA A 144 8.21 -25.54 8.88
CA ALA A 144 9.14 -26.59 9.30
C ALA A 144 9.19 -27.77 8.31
N ASP A 145 8.11 -28.03 7.58
CA ASP A 145 8.05 -29.11 6.60
C ASP A 145 8.84 -28.81 5.32
N LEU A 146 9.33 -27.57 5.16
CA LEU A 146 10.21 -27.19 4.06
C LEU A 146 11.65 -27.68 4.24
N LYS A 147 12.05 -28.12 5.46
CA LYS A 147 13.39 -28.66 5.70
C LYS A 147 13.68 -29.87 4.82
N GLY A 148 14.82 -29.84 4.14
CA GLY A 148 15.26 -30.87 3.19
C GLY A 148 14.52 -30.85 1.85
N LYS A 149 13.64 -29.89 1.60
CA LYS A 149 12.89 -29.79 0.34
C LYS A 149 13.49 -28.75 -0.60
N THR A 150 13.12 -28.89 -1.87
CA THR A 150 13.41 -27.88 -2.90
C THR A 150 12.15 -27.05 -3.12
N VAL A 151 12.29 -25.72 -3.02
CA VAL A 151 11.26 -24.74 -3.33
C VAL A 151 11.70 -23.96 -4.56
N VAL A 152 10.95 -24.08 -5.65
CA VAL A 152 11.19 -23.28 -6.87
C VAL A 152 10.59 -21.90 -6.66
N ALA A 153 11.36 -20.85 -6.95
CA ALA A 153 10.95 -19.46 -6.70
C ALA A 153 11.45 -18.52 -7.80
N ALA A 154 10.87 -17.34 -7.89
CA ALA A 154 11.39 -16.23 -8.68
C ALA A 154 11.38 -14.94 -7.86
N GLY A 155 12.09 -13.91 -8.33
CA GLY A 155 12.22 -12.65 -7.61
C GLY A 155 13.37 -12.64 -6.63
N LYS A 156 14.51 -13.27 -7.01
CA LYS A 156 15.76 -13.16 -6.26
C LYS A 156 16.21 -11.69 -6.19
N GLY A 157 16.68 -11.25 -5.02
CA GLY A 157 17.01 -9.84 -4.76
C GLY A 157 15.78 -8.93 -4.61
N SER A 158 14.60 -9.50 -4.28
CA SER A 158 13.38 -8.73 -4.10
C SER A 158 12.47 -9.33 -3.02
N THR A 159 11.29 -8.75 -2.81
CA THR A 159 10.34 -9.15 -1.75
C THR A 159 10.12 -10.67 -1.62
N PRO A 160 9.95 -11.48 -2.69
CA PRO A 160 9.77 -12.92 -2.53
C PRO A 160 10.94 -13.60 -1.81
N GLU A 161 12.18 -13.27 -2.14
CA GLU A 161 13.34 -13.83 -1.47
C GLU A 161 13.42 -13.36 -0.02
N TYR A 162 13.36 -12.05 0.20
CA TYR A 162 13.54 -11.50 1.54
C TYR A 162 12.46 -11.99 2.51
N ALA A 163 11.21 -12.02 2.09
CA ALA A 163 10.11 -12.50 2.92
C ALA A 163 10.25 -14.00 3.28
N LEU A 164 10.55 -14.86 2.31
CA LEU A 164 10.71 -16.28 2.57
C LEU A 164 11.91 -16.55 3.49
N ARG A 165 13.06 -15.95 3.20
CA ARG A 165 14.28 -16.12 4.02
C ARG A 165 14.08 -15.63 5.45
N TYR A 166 13.42 -14.48 5.62
CA TYR A 166 13.08 -13.95 6.93
C TYR A 166 12.18 -14.91 7.70
N LEU A 167 11.07 -15.37 7.11
CA LEU A 167 10.16 -16.32 7.74
C LEU A 167 10.82 -17.64 8.11
N LEU A 168 11.69 -18.17 7.26
CA LEU A 168 12.46 -19.37 7.55
C LEU A 168 13.37 -19.16 8.77
N SER A 169 14.13 -18.05 8.78
CA SER A 169 15.07 -17.73 9.85
C SER A 169 14.38 -17.52 11.20
N GLU A 170 13.26 -16.79 11.24
CA GLU A 170 12.47 -16.57 12.45
C GLU A 170 11.85 -17.87 13.01
N ASN A 171 11.69 -18.88 12.16
CA ASN A 171 11.23 -20.21 12.55
C ASN A 171 12.38 -21.21 12.81
N GLY A 172 13.63 -20.73 12.92
CA GLY A 172 14.80 -21.56 13.22
C GLY A 172 15.17 -22.51 12.07
N ILE A 173 14.92 -22.10 10.85
CA ILE A 173 15.25 -22.83 9.61
C ILE A 173 16.31 -22.01 8.87
N ASP A 174 17.48 -22.61 8.67
CA ASP A 174 18.54 -21.96 7.89
C ASP A 174 18.17 -22.00 6.39
N PRO A 175 17.88 -20.82 5.75
CA PRO A 175 17.46 -20.81 4.35
C PRO A 175 18.56 -21.22 3.36
N ASP A 176 19.83 -21.28 3.80
CA ASP A 176 20.97 -21.69 2.96
C ASP A 176 21.39 -23.14 3.19
N ALA A 177 21.04 -23.73 4.34
CA ALA A 177 21.43 -25.09 4.69
C ALA A 177 20.27 -26.08 4.77
N ASP A 178 19.11 -25.63 5.29
CA ASP A 178 17.96 -26.51 5.55
C ASP A 178 16.99 -26.62 4.36
N VAL A 179 16.97 -25.66 3.43
CA VAL A 179 16.05 -25.60 2.29
C VAL A 179 16.82 -25.33 1.00
N THR A 180 16.47 -26.01 -0.08
CA THR A 180 17.03 -25.68 -1.40
C THR A 180 16.12 -24.68 -2.11
N LEU A 181 16.58 -23.43 -2.29
CA LEU A 181 15.86 -22.40 -3.04
C LEU A 181 16.35 -22.40 -4.50
N ASP A 182 15.51 -22.92 -5.41
CA ASP A 182 15.81 -23.00 -6.86
C ASP A 182 15.22 -21.76 -7.57
N TRP A 183 16.06 -20.74 -7.79
CA TRP A 183 15.66 -19.47 -8.35
C TRP A 183 15.53 -19.50 -9.88
N LYS A 184 14.36 -19.14 -10.37
CA LYS A 184 14.04 -18.92 -11.79
C LYS A 184 14.07 -17.42 -12.11
N SER A 185 14.17 -17.10 -13.41
CA SER A 185 14.14 -15.71 -13.86
C SER A 185 12.76 -15.08 -13.69
N GLU A 186 11.70 -15.87 -13.91
CA GLU A 186 10.30 -15.40 -13.88
C GLU A 186 9.35 -16.38 -13.17
N HIS A 187 8.25 -15.87 -12.62
CA HIS A 187 7.22 -16.70 -12.00
C HIS A 187 6.56 -17.68 -12.97
N SER A 188 6.46 -17.33 -14.25
CA SER A 188 5.98 -18.22 -15.31
C SER A 188 6.82 -19.50 -15.47
N GLU A 189 8.12 -19.44 -15.23
CA GLU A 189 9.02 -20.59 -15.25
C GLU A 189 8.77 -21.51 -14.03
N CYS A 190 8.46 -20.92 -12.87
CA CYS A 190 8.05 -21.70 -11.70
C CYS A 190 6.75 -22.47 -11.97
N VAL A 191 5.75 -21.82 -12.59
CA VAL A 191 4.50 -22.46 -13.02
C VAL A 191 4.77 -23.58 -14.00
N ALA A 192 5.69 -23.38 -14.98
CA ALA A 192 6.07 -24.41 -15.96
C ALA A 192 6.77 -25.62 -15.28
N ALA A 193 7.64 -25.36 -14.30
CA ALA A 193 8.31 -26.42 -13.54
C ALA A 193 7.32 -27.27 -12.74
N LEU A 194 6.32 -26.64 -12.10
CA LEU A 194 5.24 -27.36 -11.43
C LEU A 194 4.40 -28.19 -12.42
N ALA A 195 3.98 -27.57 -13.54
CA ALA A 195 3.14 -28.23 -14.53
C ALA A 195 3.82 -29.41 -15.24
N SER A 196 5.14 -29.37 -15.39
CA SER A 196 5.93 -30.47 -15.97
C SER A 196 6.31 -31.56 -14.96
N GLY A 197 6.00 -31.37 -13.67
CA GLY A 197 6.41 -32.28 -12.60
C GLY A 197 7.89 -32.25 -12.24
N GLN A 198 8.65 -31.24 -12.74
CA GLN A 198 10.04 -31.00 -12.35
C GLN A 198 10.15 -30.45 -10.93
N ALA A 199 9.10 -29.80 -10.45
CA ALA A 199 8.97 -29.32 -9.08
C ALA A 199 7.61 -29.75 -8.51
N SER A 200 7.54 -29.95 -7.19
CA SER A 200 6.29 -30.18 -6.47
C SER A 200 5.92 -29.01 -5.55
N ILE A 201 6.88 -28.16 -5.22
CA ILE A 201 6.70 -27.03 -4.31
C ILE A 201 7.27 -25.76 -4.97
N ALA A 202 6.50 -24.69 -4.91
CA ALA A 202 6.97 -23.37 -5.38
C ALA A 202 6.51 -22.23 -4.48
N LEU A 203 7.28 -21.14 -4.46
CA LEU A 203 6.86 -19.83 -3.97
C LEU A 203 6.31 -19.03 -5.15
N LEU A 204 5.03 -18.68 -5.09
CA LEU A 204 4.37 -17.90 -6.13
C LEU A 204 3.57 -16.74 -5.53
N PRO A 205 3.56 -15.57 -6.18
CA PRO A 205 2.61 -14.50 -5.87
C PRO A 205 1.26 -14.75 -6.58
N GLN A 206 0.17 -14.12 -6.08
CA GLN A 206 -0.99 -13.88 -6.91
C GLN A 206 -0.62 -12.84 -8.02
N PRO A 207 -1.17 -13.02 -9.24
CA PRO A 207 -2.14 -14.03 -9.69
C PRO A 207 -1.51 -15.34 -10.21
N PHE A 208 -0.19 -15.54 -10.13
CA PHE A 208 0.49 -16.74 -10.63
C PHE A 208 0.06 -18.03 -9.92
N VAL A 209 -0.32 -17.95 -8.65
CA VAL A 209 -0.95 -19.08 -7.93
C VAL A 209 -2.22 -19.53 -8.66
N THR A 210 -3.11 -18.58 -8.95
CA THR A 210 -4.36 -18.87 -9.68
C THR A 210 -4.12 -19.42 -11.08
N VAL A 211 -3.13 -18.89 -11.80
CA VAL A 211 -2.71 -19.39 -13.10
C VAL A 211 -2.18 -20.84 -12.99
N ALA A 212 -1.37 -21.15 -11.98
CA ALA A 212 -0.85 -22.47 -11.74
C ALA A 212 -1.97 -23.47 -11.40
N GLN A 213 -2.90 -23.10 -10.52
CA GLN A 213 -4.06 -23.92 -10.16
C GLN A 213 -4.99 -24.18 -11.36
N SER A 214 -5.07 -23.27 -12.31
CA SER A 214 -5.85 -23.50 -13.54
C SER A 214 -5.23 -24.52 -14.49
N LYS A 215 -3.95 -24.82 -14.34
CA LYS A 215 -3.17 -25.72 -15.20
C LYS A 215 -2.84 -27.07 -14.54
N ILE A 216 -2.90 -27.15 -13.23
CA ILE A 216 -2.42 -28.30 -12.45
C ILE A 216 -3.53 -28.71 -11.49
N ASP A 217 -4.17 -29.84 -11.80
CA ASP A 217 -5.20 -30.40 -10.95
C ASP A 217 -4.61 -30.79 -9.58
N GLY A 218 -5.29 -30.41 -8.50
CA GLY A 218 -4.87 -30.73 -7.13
C GLY A 218 -3.76 -29.83 -6.58
N LEU A 219 -3.27 -28.82 -7.32
CA LEU A 219 -2.32 -27.85 -6.77
C LEU A 219 -3.01 -27.03 -5.67
N ARG A 220 -2.48 -27.09 -4.46
CA ARG A 220 -3.01 -26.36 -3.31
C ARG A 220 -2.10 -25.19 -2.90
N MET A 221 -2.68 -24.18 -2.29
CA MET A 221 -1.95 -23.21 -1.48
C MET A 221 -1.65 -23.91 -0.14
N ALA A 222 -0.38 -24.26 0.07
CA ALA A 222 0.06 -24.99 1.26
C ALA A 222 0.25 -24.05 2.44
N LEU A 223 0.88 -22.89 2.20
CA LEU A 223 1.08 -21.83 3.21
C LEU A 223 0.78 -20.46 2.59
N ASP A 224 0.13 -19.61 3.37
CA ASP A 224 0.02 -18.17 3.13
C ASP A 224 1.13 -17.48 3.92
N LEU A 225 2.07 -16.80 3.21
CA LEU A 225 3.19 -16.14 3.88
C LEU A 225 2.74 -14.90 4.68
N THR A 226 1.57 -14.34 4.41
CA THR A 226 0.99 -13.26 5.22
C THR A 226 0.57 -13.82 6.59
N GLU A 227 -0.14 -14.96 6.60
CA GLU A 227 -0.51 -15.61 7.85
C GLU A 227 0.71 -16.08 8.65
N GLU A 228 1.75 -16.59 7.97
CA GLU A 228 3.01 -16.98 8.62
C GLU A 228 3.75 -15.77 9.21
N TRP A 229 3.68 -14.61 8.54
CA TRP A 229 4.25 -13.36 9.03
C TRP A 229 3.51 -12.84 10.27
N ASP A 230 2.19 -12.86 10.24
CA ASP A 230 1.35 -12.40 11.34
C ASP A 230 1.56 -13.23 12.62
N LYS A 231 1.91 -14.53 12.49
CA LYS A 231 2.26 -15.39 13.63
C LYS A 231 3.52 -14.96 14.38
N LEU A 232 4.40 -14.16 13.76
CA LEU A 232 5.61 -13.66 14.41
C LEU A 232 5.29 -12.58 15.47
N ASP A 233 4.12 -11.94 15.41
CA ASP A 233 3.65 -10.90 16.34
C ASP A 233 4.71 -9.82 16.62
N ASN A 234 5.39 -9.38 15.56
CA ASN A 234 6.54 -8.47 15.62
C ASN A 234 6.14 -6.99 15.38
N GLY A 235 4.83 -6.68 15.38
CA GLY A 235 4.30 -5.33 15.14
C GLY A 235 4.40 -4.85 13.70
N SER A 236 4.89 -5.69 12.76
CA SER A 236 4.92 -5.39 11.33
C SER A 236 3.93 -6.24 10.54
N ALA A 237 3.78 -5.96 9.24
CA ALA A 237 3.01 -6.78 8.32
C ALA A 237 3.85 -7.10 7.07
N LEU A 238 3.56 -8.20 6.40
CA LEU A 238 4.12 -8.45 5.06
C LEU A 238 3.46 -7.49 4.07
N ILE A 239 4.24 -6.51 3.56
CA ILE A 239 3.74 -5.45 2.68
C ILE A 239 4.32 -5.64 1.29
N THR A 240 3.44 -5.82 0.30
CA THR A 240 3.87 -5.97 -1.09
C THR A 240 3.80 -4.66 -1.86
N GLY A 241 2.75 -3.87 -1.66
CA GLY A 241 2.52 -2.66 -2.41
C GLY A 241 2.18 -1.44 -1.58
N VAL A 242 2.58 -0.28 -2.08
CA VAL A 242 2.32 1.03 -1.47
C VAL A 242 1.93 2.06 -2.52
N ILE A 243 1.28 3.13 -2.07
CA ILE A 243 1.09 4.35 -2.84
C ILE A 243 2.16 5.34 -2.39
N VAL A 244 2.97 5.79 -3.34
CA VAL A 244 3.95 6.85 -3.12
C VAL A 244 3.53 8.13 -3.83
N ALA A 245 3.96 9.27 -3.30
CA ALA A 245 3.79 10.57 -3.93
C ALA A 245 5.06 11.42 -3.83
N ARG A 246 5.21 12.35 -4.75
CA ARG A 246 6.23 13.40 -4.63
C ARG A 246 5.88 14.34 -3.47
N SER A 247 6.84 14.60 -2.60
CA SER A 247 6.65 15.45 -1.42
C SER A 247 6.18 16.86 -1.83
N GLU A 248 6.73 17.41 -2.91
CA GLU A 248 6.32 18.71 -3.47
C GLU A 248 4.82 18.73 -3.85
N PHE A 249 4.29 17.64 -4.44
CA PHE A 249 2.88 17.55 -4.79
C PHE A 249 1.99 17.49 -3.54
N VAL A 250 2.41 16.71 -2.54
CA VAL A 250 1.68 16.59 -1.27
C VAL A 250 1.61 17.92 -0.52
N GLU A 251 2.71 18.67 -0.50
CA GLU A 251 2.79 19.99 0.14
C GLU A 251 1.97 21.05 -0.60
N ALA A 252 2.00 21.03 -1.94
CA ALA A 252 1.28 22.00 -2.76
C ALA A 252 -0.23 21.69 -2.86
N HIS A 253 -0.65 20.43 -2.76
CA HIS A 253 -2.01 19.99 -3.03
C HIS A 253 -2.55 19.02 -1.97
N PRO A 254 -2.52 19.37 -0.67
CA PRO A 254 -2.93 18.45 0.40
C PRO A 254 -4.41 18.04 0.31
N ALA A 255 -5.27 18.92 -0.18
CA ALA A 255 -6.70 18.62 -0.37
C ALA A 255 -6.92 17.60 -1.50
N ALA A 256 -6.16 17.68 -2.60
CA ALA A 256 -6.21 16.72 -3.70
C ALA A 256 -5.72 15.33 -3.26
N VAL A 257 -4.64 15.26 -2.48
CA VAL A 257 -4.12 14.02 -1.89
C VAL A 257 -5.13 13.39 -0.95
N GLY A 258 -5.75 14.16 -0.05
CA GLY A 258 -6.77 13.67 0.87
C GLY A 258 -8.01 13.14 0.14
N SER A 259 -8.45 13.84 -0.91
CA SER A 259 -9.56 13.41 -1.77
C SER A 259 -9.24 12.12 -2.50
N PHE A 260 -8.02 11.98 -3.03
CA PHE A 260 -7.58 10.76 -3.70
C PHE A 260 -7.55 9.58 -2.72
N LEU A 261 -6.97 9.71 -1.54
CA LEU A 261 -6.90 8.64 -0.56
C LEU A 261 -8.31 8.18 -0.11
N SER A 262 -9.24 9.13 0.07
CA SER A 262 -10.63 8.83 0.42
C SER A 262 -11.35 8.08 -0.72
N ALA A 263 -11.15 8.52 -1.96
CA ALA A 263 -11.73 7.87 -3.14
C ALA A 263 -11.09 6.49 -3.38
N TYR A 264 -9.79 6.35 -3.15
CA TYR A 264 -9.08 5.07 -3.22
C TYR A 264 -9.60 4.08 -2.17
N ALA A 265 -9.77 4.51 -0.91
CA ALA A 265 -10.34 3.66 0.14
C ALA A 265 -11.73 3.13 -0.24
N ALA A 266 -12.61 4.01 -0.76
CA ALA A 266 -13.92 3.60 -1.25
C ALA A 266 -13.84 2.62 -2.45
N SER A 267 -12.85 2.81 -3.34
CA SER A 267 -12.58 1.88 -4.45
C SER A 267 -12.15 0.51 -3.93
N VAL A 268 -11.27 0.45 -2.95
CA VAL A 268 -10.81 -0.81 -2.30
C VAL A 268 -11.98 -1.55 -1.66
N ASP A 269 -12.82 -0.84 -0.88
CA ASP A 269 -14.00 -1.43 -0.25
C ASP A 269 -14.93 -2.04 -1.30
N TRP A 270 -15.16 -1.31 -2.40
CA TRP A 270 -15.99 -1.79 -3.48
C TRP A 270 -15.37 -3.01 -4.20
N VAL A 271 -14.07 -2.98 -4.51
CA VAL A 271 -13.35 -4.10 -5.16
C VAL A 271 -13.46 -5.38 -4.32
N ASN A 272 -13.25 -5.26 -3.01
CA ASN A 272 -13.32 -6.41 -2.10
C ASN A 272 -14.76 -6.95 -1.91
N ALA A 273 -15.76 -6.08 -2.02
CA ALA A 273 -17.18 -6.46 -1.89
C ALA A 273 -17.81 -6.98 -3.18
N ASN A 274 -17.24 -6.64 -4.37
CA ASN A 274 -17.83 -6.91 -5.67
C ASN A 274 -16.84 -7.62 -6.61
N THR A 275 -16.33 -8.77 -6.18
CA THR A 275 -15.21 -9.48 -6.83
C THR A 275 -15.44 -9.72 -8.33
N ALA A 276 -16.64 -10.14 -8.76
CA ALA A 276 -16.93 -10.41 -10.18
C ALA A 276 -16.89 -9.15 -11.04
N ASP A 277 -17.51 -8.06 -10.57
CA ASP A 277 -17.54 -6.78 -11.29
C ASP A 277 -16.14 -6.14 -11.30
N ALA A 278 -15.41 -6.25 -10.20
CA ALA A 278 -14.02 -5.80 -10.10
C ALA A 278 -13.11 -6.57 -11.06
N ALA A 279 -13.30 -7.89 -11.17
CA ALA A 279 -12.56 -8.72 -12.12
C ALA A 279 -12.82 -8.33 -13.57
N ALA A 280 -14.08 -7.98 -13.91
CA ALA A 280 -14.42 -7.48 -15.24
C ALA A 280 -13.66 -6.17 -15.56
N LEU A 281 -13.63 -5.20 -14.63
CA LEU A 281 -12.85 -3.96 -14.78
C LEU A 281 -11.35 -4.23 -14.87
N ILE A 282 -10.81 -5.13 -14.06
CA ILE A 282 -9.38 -5.53 -14.10
C ILE A 282 -9.02 -6.08 -15.49
N GLY A 283 -9.90 -6.90 -16.07
CA GLY A 283 -9.75 -7.41 -17.43
C GLY A 283 -9.85 -6.32 -18.49
N GLU A 284 -10.83 -5.42 -18.38
CA GLU A 284 -11.03 -4.28 -19.29
C GLU A 284 -9.81 -3.36 -19.33
N TYR A 285 -9.24 -3.04 -18.15
CA TYR A 285 -8.01 -2.24 -18.07
C TYR A 285 -6.74 -3.01 -18.43
N GLY A 286 -6.83 -4.31 -18.75
CA GLY A 286 -5.68 -5.13 -19.16
C GLY A 286 -4.63 -5.28 -18.05
N ILE A 287 -5.05 -5.32 -16.79
CA ILE A 287 -4.17 -5.59 -15.64
C ILE A 287 -3.83 -7.08 -15.61
N VAL A 288 -4.86 -7.93 -15.63
CA VAL A 288 -4.79 -9.38 -15.79
C VAL A 288 -6.11 -9.87 -16.39
N ASP A 289 -6.14 -11.08 -16.96
CA ASP A 289 -7.37 -11.69 -17.49
C ASP A 289 -8.48 -11.74 -16.43
N ALA A 290 -9.72 -11.36 -16.80
CA ALA A 290 -10.84 -11.25 -15.88
C ALA A 290 -11.15 -12.56 -15.15
N ALA A 291 -11.07 -13.72 -15.83
CA ALA A 291 -11.35 -15.01 -15.22
C ALA A 291 -10.26 -15.42 -14.20
N VAL A 292 -9.02 -14.94 -14.40
CA VAL A 292 -7.94 -15.08 -13.42
C VAL A 292 -8.16 -14.12 -12.27
N ALA A 293 -8.50 -12.85 -12.55
CA ALA A 293 -8.74 -11.83 -11.54
C ALA A 293 -9.85 -12.24 -10.56
N GLU A 294 -10.97 -12.78 -11.06
CA GLU A 294 -12.11 -13.20 -10.23
C GLU A 294 -11.71 -14.22 -9.17
N LYS A 295 -10.84 -15.15 -9.53
CA LYS A 295 -10.34 -16.18 -8.61
C LYS A 295 -9.19 -15.69 -7.72
N ALA A 296 -8.37 -14.77 -8.22
CA ALA A 296 -7.19 -14.28 -7.51
C ALA A 296 -7.52 -13.19 -6.48
N LEU A 297 -8.49 -12.32 -6.74
CA LEU A 297 -8.83 -11.14 -5.93
C LEU A 297 -8.97 -11.44 -4.42
N PRO A 298 -9.68 -12.52 -4.00
CA PRO A 298 -9.81 -12.83 -2.56
C PRO A 298 -8.48 -13.09 -1.85
N TYR A 299 -7.41 -13.35 -2.62
CA TYR A 299 -6.07 -13.66 -2.14
C TYR A 299 -5.03 -12.59 -2.48
N CYS A 300 -5.47 -11.45 -3.01
CA CYS A 300 -4.58 -10.34 -3.36
C CYS A 300 -4.39 -9.34 -2.23
N ASN A 301 -5.09 -9.49 -1.09
CA ASN A 301 -4.96 -8.65 0.10
C ASN A 301 -4.95 -7.15 -0.22
N ILE A 302 -5.91 -6.71 -1.06
CA ILE A 302 -6.05 -5.31 -1.46
C ILE A 302 -6.58 -4.50 -0.29
N VAL A 303 -5.85 -3.46 0.12
CA VAL A 303 -6.13 -2.65 1.30
C VAL A 303 -5.92 -1.16 1.03
N CYS A 304 -6.33 -0.32 1.98
CA CYS A 304 -5.96 1.09 2.07
C CYS A 304 -5.60 1.42 3.52
N ILE A 305 -4.33 1.18 3.88
CA ILE A 305 -3.83 1.44 5.24
C ILE A 305 -3.08 2.77 5.23
N THR A 306 -3.54 3.72 6.04
CA THR A 306 -3.01 5.10 6.14
C THR A 306 -2.81 5.51 7.60
N GLY A 307 -2.25 6.71 7.83
CA GLY A 307 -2.17 7.34 9.14
C GLY A 307 -1.40 6.50 10.17
N ALA A 308 -1.96 6.34 11.36
CA ALA A 308 -1.28 5.68 12.49
C ALA A 308 -0.94 4.21 12.20
N GLU A 309 -1.83 3.48 11.55
CA GLU A 309 -1.60 2.06 11.22
C GLU A 309 -0.47 1.89 10.19
N LEU A 310 -0.37 2.79 9.20
CA LEU A 310 0.77 2.84 8.27
C LEU A 310 2.09 3.03 9.01
N LEU A 311 2.13 3.98 9.96
CA LEU A 311 3.31 4.30 10.75
C LEU A 311 3.71 3.19 11.73
N GLU A 312 2.77 2.34 12.12
CA GLU A 312 3.02 1.16 12.94
C GLU A 312 3.64 0.01 12.11
N LYS A 313 3.02 -0.33 10.97
CA LYS A 313 3.35 -1.55 10.21
C LYS A 313 4.54 -1.38 9.26
N LEU A 314 4.61 -0.25 8.53
CA LEU A 314 5.60 -0.07 7.46
C LEU A 314 7.05 -0.04 7.96
N PRO A 315 7.41 0.65 9.07
CA PRO A 315 8.81 0.70 9.52
C PRO A 315 9.38 -0.67 9.88
N GLY A 316 8.58 -1.54 10.50
CA GLY A 316 8.99 -2.91 10.83
C GLY A 316 9.31 -3.72 9.57
N TYR A 317 8.45 -3.66 8.56
CA TYR A 317 8.68 -4.31 7.27
C TYR A 317 9.91 -3.77 6.54
N LEU A 318 10.07 -2.44 6.48
CA LEU A 318 11.26 -1.82 5.86
C LEU A 318 12.56 -2.20 6.58
N SER A 319 12.51 -2.39 7.91
CA SER A 319 13.66 -2.86 8.68
C SER A 319 14.07 -4.28 8.28
N VAL A 320 13.11 -5.17 8.01
CA VAL A 320 13.39 -6.52 7.50
C VAL A 320 14.08 -6.45 6.14
N LEU A 321 13.58 -5.62 5.22
CA LEU A 321 14.22 -5.42 3.91
C LEU A 321 15.63 -4.86 4.04
N TYR A 322 15.82 -3.84 4.85
CA TYR A 322 17.12 -3.21 5.08
C TYR A 322 18.15 -4.18 5.69
N ASN A 323 17.73 -5.05 6.61
CA ASN A 323 18.63 -6.03 7.22
C ASN A 323 19.02 -7.14 6.22
N ALA A 324 18.18 -7.40 5.23
CA ALA A 324 18.47 -8.38 4.18
C ALA A 324 19.38 -7.82 3.07
N ASP A 325 19.21 -6.53 2.72
CA ASP A 325 19.97 -5.84 1.67
C ASP A 325 20.03 -4.33 2.00
N PRO A 326 21.09 -3.90 2.76
CA PRO A 326 21.25 -2.53 3.28
C PRO A 326 21.43 -1.45 2.19
#